data_9cebf33f313f9a1bb74b142670dc9dc5
#
_entry.id   9cebf33f313f9a1bb74b142670dc9dc5
#
_cell.length_a   1.000
_cell.length_b   1.000
_cell.length_c   1.000
_cell.angle_alpha   90.00
_cell.angle_beta   90.00
_cell.angle_gamma   90.00
#
_symmetry.space_group_name_H-M   'P 1'
#
loop_
_entity.id
_entity.type
_entity.pdbx_description
1 polymer ?
#
loop_
_entity_poly.entity_id
_entity_poly.type
_entity_poly.pdbx_seq_one_letter_code
_entity_poly.pdbx_strand_id
1 'polypeptide(L)'
;MKINAPNKGIRTVAKLYSNNLYGKQAASTISSYKVAMLKPNGVVGFFTVAENEKTPGYIACGAAITSYARNFTITAAQQNYYGVNTPGFIYSDTDSLHLDLPLDKIKGVTLHPRNYCCWKNETNWDVGFFTRQKTYIEHVTHEDGEPIENPHYIVTCAGANKTVKQLFIHSVEQDYDTEKNPENYTPEELEFIREPRSISDFVPGIMIPGKLSQKRIKGGVILADTTFEMH
;
A
#
# COMPACT_ATOMS: atom_id res chain seq x y z
N MET A 1 -0.88 -18.49 16.48
CA MET A 1 -1.25 -17.18 17.07
C MET A 1 -2.01 -16.31 16.05
N LYS A 2 -1.45 -15.95 14.91
CA LYS A 2 -2.12 -15.11 13.89
C LYS A 2 -3.43 -15.72 13.34
N ILE A 3 -3.43 -17.02 13.08
CA ILE A 3 -4.56 -17.75 12.47
C ILE A 3 -5.73 -17.92 13.45
N ASN A 4 -5.43 -18.15 14.72
CA ASN A 4 -6.42 -18.38 15.78
C ASN A 4 -6.63 -17.16 16.68
N ALA A 5 -6.33 -15.96 16.17
CA ALA A 5 -6.49 -14.74 16.93
C ALA A 5 -8.00 -14.47 17.18
N PRO A 6 -8.40 -14.26 18.43
CA PRO A 6 -9.81 -14.08 18.79
C PRO A 6 -10.39 -12.76 18.28
N ASN A 7 -9.54 -11.81 17.90
CA ASN A 7 -9.96 -10.54 17.34
C ASN A 7 -8.90 -9.92 16.42
N LYS A 8 -9.28 -8.89 15.66
CA LYS A 8 -8.44 -8.19 14.68
C LYS A 8 -7.20 -7.54 15.32
N GLY A 9 -7.32 -7.04 16.55
CA GLY A 9 -6.19 -6.41 17.29
C GLY A 9 -5.09 -7.42 17.59
N ILE A 10 -5.41 -8.57 18.15
CA ILE A 10 -4.45 -9.64 18.45
C ILE A 10 -3.82 -10.20 17.16
N ARG A 11 -4.61 -10.31 16.08
CA ARG A 11 -4.09 -10.69 14.76
C ARG A 11 -3.04 -9.69 14.27
N THR A 12 -3.29 -8.39 14.42
CA THR A 12 -2.35 -7.33 14.03
C THR A 12 -1.06 -7.40 14.85
N VAL A 13 -1.16 -7.55 16.16
CA VAL A 13 0.01 -7.71 17.05
C VAL A 13 0.84 -8.94 16.65
N ALA A 14 0.20 -10.08 16.40
CA ALA A 14 0.89 -11.28 15.95
C ALA A 14 1.60 -11.11 14.61
N LYS A 15 1.00 -10.35 13.66
CA LYS A 15 1.62 -9.99 12.38
C LYS A 15 2.85 -9.12 12.58
N LEU A 16 2.75 -8.09 13.43
CA LEU A 16 3.87 -7.20 13.75
C LEU A 16 5.02 -7.96 14.42
N TYR A 17 4.72 -8.88 15.31
CA TYR A 17 5.73 -9.72 15.97
C TYR A 17 6.53 -10.54 14.96
N SER A 18 5.86 -11.22 14.04
CA SER A 18 6.50 -12.02 12.99
C SER A 18 7.37 -11.17 12.07
N ASN A 19 6.89 -9.99 11.66
CA ASN A 19 7.62 -9.09 10.79
C ASN A 19 8.83 -8.46 11.49
N ASN A 20 8.70 -8.11 12.78
CA ASN A 20 9.80 -7.56 13.58
C ASN A 20 10.90 -8.57 13.86
N LEU A 21 10.57 -9.85 13.99
CA LEU A 21 11.58 -10.90 14.22
C LEU A 21 12.56 -10.98 13.06
N TYR A 22 12.06 -10.98 11.84
CA TYR A 22 12.87 -10.91 10.62
C TYR A 22 13.61 -9.57 10.52
N GLY A 23 12.89 -8.45 10.68
CA GLY A 23 13.46 -7.10 10.57
C GLY A 23 14.61 -6.84 11.55
N LYS A 24 14.54 -7.43 12.76
CA LYS A 24 15.62 -7.33 13.74
C LYS A 24 16.91 -8.01 13.28
N GLN A 25 16.81 -9.14 12.56
CA GLN A 25 17.99 -9.83 12.03
C GLN A 25 18.68 -9.04 10.92
N ALA A 26 17.94 -8.26 10.14
CA ALA A 26 18.44 -7.47 9.03
C ALA A 26 18.65 -5.99 9.38
N ALA A 27 18.51 -5.60 10.65
CA ALA A 27 18.65 -4.21 11.08
C ALA A 27 20.10 -3.72 10.91
N SER A 28 20.26 -2.48 10.41
CA SER A 28 21.58 -1.83 10.32
C SER A 28 22.14 -1.59 11.72
N THR A 29 23.45 -1.82 11.86
CA THR A 29 24.21 -1.43 13.07
C THR A 29 24.48 0.06 13.11
N ILE A 30 24.49 0.73 11.94
CA ILE A 30 24.61 2.17 11.83
C ILE A 30 23.22 2.74 11.99
N SER A 31 22.87 3.18 13.17
CA SER A 31 21.60 3.82 13.47
C SER A 31 21.78 5.15 14.16
N SER A 32 20.80 6.00 14.03
CA SER A 32 20.75 7.29 14.70
C SER A 32 19.33 7.55 15.19
N TYR A 33 19.21 8.31 16.24
CA TYR A 33 17.93 8.81 16.71
C TYR A 33 17.91 10.33 16.71
N LYS A 34 16.72 10.90 16.68
CA LYS A 34 16.54 12.35 16.69
C LYS A 34 16.13 12.81 18.09
N VAL A 35 16.88 13.78 18.62
CA VAL A 35 16.56 14.43 19.89
C VAL A 35 15.94 15.79 19.59
N ALA A 36 14.80 16.07 20.21
CA ALA A 36 14.19 17.38 20.15
C ALA A 36 14.93 18.33 21.08
N MET A 37 15.41 19.46 20.57
CA MET A 37 16.12 20.47 21.35
C MET A 37 15.59 21.88 21.00
N LEU A 38 15.56 22.74 21.99
CA LEU A 38 15.20 24.14 21.78
C LEU A 38 16.40 24.87 21.18
N LYS A 39 16.21 25.46 20.02
CA LYS A 39 17.22 26.33 19.38
C LYS A 39 17.26 27.69 20.07
N PRO A 40 18.38 28.46 19.96
CA PRO A 40 18.49 29.81 20.55
C PRO A 40 17.38 30.79 20.13
N ASN A 41 16.79 30.57 18.96
CA ASN A 41 15.67 31.34 18.43
C ASN A 41 14.29 30.94 19.00
N GLY A 42 14.25 30.06 20.02
CA GLY A 42 13.02 29.55 20.63
C GLY A 42 12.23 28.55 19.80
N VAL A 43 12.80 28.01 18.69
CA VAL A 43 12.16 27.00 17.85
C VAL A 43 12.69 25.60 18.19
N VAL A 44 11.79 24.61 18.31
CA VAL A 44 12.20 23.24 18.49
C VAL A 44 12.84 22.71 17.20
N GLY A 45 14.07 22.27 17.30
CA GLY A 45 14.79 21.58 16.24
C GLY A 45 15.02 20.12 16.58
N PHE A 46 15.33 19.30 15.58
CA PHE A 46 15.70 17.90 15.80
C PHE A 46 17.16 17.70 15.39
N PHE A 47 17.95 17.24 16.34
CA PHE A 47 19.36 16.92 16.13
C PHE A 47 19.51 15.41 16.01
N THR A 48 20.28 14.98 15.03
CA THR A 48 20.59 13.57 14.85
C THR A 48 21.76 13.18 15.75
N VAL A 49 21.54 12.20 16.59
CA VAL A 49 22.56 11.63 17.47
C VAL A 49 22.84 10.20 17.03
N ALA A 50 24.10 9.86 16.87
CA ALA A 50 24.51 8.50 16.55
C ALA A 50 24.23 7.56 17.71
N GLU A 51 23.70 6.39 17.44
CA GLU A 51 23.50 5.32 18.41
C GLU A 51 24.75 4.42 18.39
N ASN A 52 25.58 4.53 19.39
CA ASN A 52 26.93 3.94 19.38
C ASN A 52 27.04 2.45 19.75
N GLU A 53 25.94 1.84 20.22
CA GLU A 53 26.02 0.48 20.79
C GLU A 53 24.87 -0.44 20.34
N LYS A 54 24.59 -0.46 19.05
CA LYS A 54 23.58 -1.40 18.56
C LYS A 54 24.22 -2.76 18.27
N THR A 55 23.77 -3.78 18.96
CA THR A 55 24.18 -5.16 18.69
C THR A 55 23.78 -5.55 17.27
N PRO A 56 24.72 -6.00 16.43
CA PRO A 56 24.39 -6.43 15.09
C PRO A 56 23.46 -7.64 15.12
N GLY A 57 22.47 -7.66 14.22
CA GLY A 57 21.69 -8.85 13.94
C GLY A 57 22.48 -9.84 13.07
N TYR A 58 21.88 -10.99 12.79
CA TYR A 58 22.47 -11.96 11.87
C TYR A 58 22.02 -11.62 10.43
N ILE A 59 22.73 -10.69 9.79
CA ILE A 59 22.40 -10.13 8.46
C ILE A 59 22.25 -11.24 7.41
N ALA A 60 23.07 -12.28 7.45
CA ALA A 60 22.97 -13.41 6.53
C ALA A 60 21.60 -14.10 6.60
N CYS A 61 21.02 -14.25 7.78
CA CYS A 61 19.67 -14.78 7.97
C CYS A 61 18.61 -13.84 7.35
N GLY A 62 18.73 -12.54 7.60
CA GLY A 62 17.83 -11.55 6.99
C GLY A 62 17.91 -11.55 5.45
N ALA A 63 19.12 -11.60 4.89
CA ALA A 63 19.34 -11.70 3.47
C ALA A 63 18.77 -12.99 2.87
N ALA A 64 18.95 -14.13 3.54
CA ALA A 64 18.39 -15.41 3.10
C ALA A 64 16.86 -15.36 3.05
N ILE A 65 16.19 -14.85 4.09
CA ILE A 65 14.73 -14.76 4.15
C ILE A 65 14.19 -13.92 2.99
N THR A 66 14.76 -12.74 2.73
CA THR A 66 14.33 -11.89 1.62
C THR A 66 14.61 -12.51 0.26
N SER A 67 15.74 -13.20 0.10
CA SER A 67 16.09 -13.89 -1.14
C SER A 67 15.14 -15.04 -1.45
N TYR A 68 14.79 -15.85 -0.47
CA TYR A 68 13.81 -16.93 -0.62
C TYR A 68 12.41 -16.37 -0.94
N ALA A 69 11.96 -15.34 -0.25
CA ALA A 69 10.67 -14.71 -0.53
C ALA A 69 10.62 -14.14 -1.96
N ARG A 70 11.67 -13.45 -2.39
CA ARG A 70 11.80 -12.94 -3.76
C ARG A 70 11.81 -14.07 -4.79
N ASN A 71 12.60 -15.13 -4.56
CA ASN A 71 12.64 -16.27 -5.46
C ASN A 71 11.27 -16.94 -5.61
N PHE A 72 10.53 -17.08 -4.51
CA PHE A 72 9.18 -17.64 -4.50
C PHE A 72 8.22 -16.82 -5.38
N THR A 73 8.22 -15.50 -5.24
CA THR A 73 7.36 -14.60 -6.02
C THR A 73 7.78 -14.53 -7.49
N ILE A 74 9.08 -14.36 -7.77
CA ILE A 74 9.59 -14.23 -9.15
C ILE A 74 9.38 -15.54 -9.92
N THR A 75 9.59 -16.70 -9.31
CA THR A 75 9.38 -17.98 -9.98
C THR A 75 7.93 -18.14 -10.42
N ALA A 76 6.96 -17.81 -9.56
CA ALA A 76 5.55 -17.82 -9.91
C ALA A 76 5.21 -16.80 -11.02
N ALA A 77 5.77 -15.59 -10.94
CA ALA A 77 5.59 -14.57 -11.97
C ALA A 77 6.12 -15.04 -13.35
N GLN A 78 7.32 -15.59 -13.39
CA GLN A 78 7.95 -16.07 -14.63
C GLN A 78 7.19 -17.22 -15.28
N GLN A 79 6.61 -18.13 -14.49
CA GLN A 79 5.83 -19.25 -15.02
C GLN A 79 4.50 -18.81 -15.67
N ASN A 80 4.05 -17.60 -15.39
CA ASN A 80 2.81 -17.01 -15.90
C ASN A 80 3.07 -15.82 -16.84
N TYR A 81 4.32 -15.53 -17.19
CA TYR A 81 4.65 -14.47 -18.14
C TYR A 81 4.73 -15.01 -19.57
N TYR A 82 3.85 -14.53 -20.43
CA TYR A 82 3.74 -14.95 -21.83
C TYR A 82 4.04 -13.84 -22.84
N GLY A 83 4.46 -12.66 -22.34
CA GLY A 83 4.75 -11.48 -23.16
C GLY A 83 3.85 -10.30 -22.81
N VAL A 84 4.25 -9.10 -23.25
CA VAL A 84 3.60 -7.83 -22.87
C VAL A 84 2.13 -7.73 -23.31
N ASN A 85 1.79 -8.32 -24.46
CA ASN A 85 0.45 -8.23 -25.05
C ASN A 85 -0.32 -9.56 -24.96
N THR A 86 0.06 -10.42 -24.03
CA THR A 86 -0.57 -11.74 -23.86
C THR A 86 -1.04 -11.88 -22.41
N PRO A 87 -2.29 -12.33 -22.17
CA PRO A 87 -2.77 -12.58 -20.83
C PRO A 87 -1.79 -13.40 -19.99
N GLY A 88 -1.57 -13.01 -18.76
CA GLY A 88 -0.61 -13.63 -17.87
C GLY A 88 -0.23 -12.77 -16.68
N PHE A 89 1.05 -12.72 -16.36
CA PHE A 89 1.60 -11.90 -15.31
C PHE A 89 1.55 -10.41 -15.67
N ILE A 90 0.97 -9.59 -14.81
CA ILE A 90 0.87 -8.14 -14.97
C ILE A 90 1.81 -7.42 -13.99
N TYR A 91 1.67 -7.72 -12.69
CA TYR A 91 2.36 -6.98 -11.65
C TYR A 91 2.64 -7.84 -10.41
N SER A 92 3.70 -7.51 -9.68
CA SER A 92 3.98 -8.07 -8.36
C SER A 92 4.59 -7.04 -7.43
N ASP A 93 4.27 -7.14 -6.14
CA ASP A 93 4.90 -6.37 -5.09
C ASP A 93 5.20 -7.27 -3.88
N THR A 94 6.48 -7.49 -3.64
CA THR A 94 7.03 -8.25 -2.49
C THR A 94 6.48 -9.67 -2.38
N ASP A 95 5.22 -9.84 -2.03
CA ASP A 95 4.53 -11.11 -1.74
C ASP A 95 3.14 -11.20 -2.41
N SER A 96 2.88 -10.38 -3.40
CA SER A 96 1.65 -10.42 -4.20
C SER A 96 1.92 -10.61 -5.69
N LEU A 97 0.96 -11.22 -6.38
CA LEU A 97 0.92 -11.40 -7.83
C LEU A 97 -0.42 -10.91 -8.35
N HIS A 98 -0.39 -10.12 -9.40
CA HIS A 98 -1.55 -9.70 -10.17
C HIS A 98 -1.46 -10.33 -11.57
N LEU A 99 -2.48 -11.06 -11.92
CA LEU A 99 -2.55 -11.89 -13.12
C LEU A 99 -3.90 -11.68 -13.79
N ASP A 100 -3.93 -11.59 -15.11
CA ASP A 100 -5.17 -11.61 -15.90
C ASP A 100 -5.46 -13.01 -16.44
N LEU A 101 -5.32 -14.00 -15.58
CA LEU A 101 -5.59 -15.41 -15.86
C LEU A 101 -6.69 -15.95 -14.94
N PRO A 102 -7.56 -16.83 -15.44
CA PRO A 102 -8.43 -17.60 -14.57
C PRO A 102 -7.59 -18.53 -13.67
N LEU A 103 -8.08 -18.77 -12.44
CA LEU A 103 -7.35 -19.47 -11.39
C LEU A 103 -6.84 -20.86 -11.79
N ASP A 104 -7.61 -21.59 -12.61
CA ASP A 104 -7.27 -22.94 -13.12
C ASP A 104 -6.11 -22.94 -14.11
N LYS A 105 -5.75 -21.79 -14.68
CA LYS A 105 -4.64 -21.64 -15.64
C LYS A 105 -3.35 -21.12 -15.01
N ILE A 106 -3.37 -20.72 -13.75
CA ILE A 106 -2.19 -20.18 -13.07
C ILE A 106 -1.21 -21.31 -12.75
N LYS A 107 0.02 -21.18 -13.22
CA LYS A 107 1.09 -22.17 -13.03
C LYS A 107 1.98 -21.82 -11.83
N GLY A 108 2.55 -22.87 -11.20
CA GLY A 108 3.51 -22.70 -10.11
C GLY A 108 2.95 -22.09 -8.83
N VAL A 109 1.63 -22.02 -8.73
CA VAL A 109 0.90 -21.48 -7.57
C VAL A 109 0.08 -22.59 -6.93
N THR A 110 0.34 -22.85 -5.66
CA THR A 110 -0.51 -23.70 -4.83
C THR A 110 -1.38 -22.82 -3.97
N LEU A 111 -2.69 -22.86 -4.19
CA LEU A 111 -3.64 -22.06 -3.41
C LEU A 111 -4.03 -22.77 -2.13
N HIS A 112 -3.89 -22.05 -1.00
CA HIS A 112 -4.41 -22.46 0.30
C HIS A 112 -4.57 -21.27 1.23
N PRO A 113 -5.73 -21.13 1.92
CA PRO A 113 -6.02 -19.92 2.70
C PRO A 113 -5.13 -19.74 3.95
N ARG A 114 -4.46 -20.81 4.42
CA ARG A 114 -3.76 -20.78 5.72
C ARG A 114 -2.38 -21.45 5.74
N ASN A 115 -2.05 -22.32 4.79
CA ASN A 115 -0.77 -23.04 4.82
C ASN A 115 0.39 -22.12 4.46
N TYR A 116 1.56 -22.42 5.05
CA TYR A 116 2.82 -21.77 4.63
C TYR A 116 3.22 -22.22 3.24
N CYS A 117 3.98 -21.38 2.54
CA CYS A 117 4.43 -21.63 1.17
C CYS A 117 3.28 -21.88 0.17
N CYS A 118 2.10 -21.40 0.51
CA CYS A 118 0.93 -21.39 -0.38
C CYS A 118 0.48 -19.96 -0.61
N TRP A 119 -0.12 -19.74 -1.76
CA TRP A 119 -0.73 -18.49 -2.13
C TRP A 119 -2.19 -18.45 -1.67
N LYS A 120 -2.68 -17.27 -1.40
CA LYS A 120 -4.09 -17.03 -1.12
C LYS A 120 -4.68 -16.20 -2.25
N ASN A 121 -5.83 -16.62 -2.77
CA ASN A 121 -6.62 -15.73 -3.62
C ASN A 121 -7.30 -14.70 -2.72
N GLU A 122 -6.81 -13.46 -2.74
CA GLU A 122 -7.36 -12.39 -1.89
C GLU A 122 -8.47 -11.63 -2.58
N THR A 123 -8.27 -11.27 -3.87
CA THR A 123 -9.23 -10.52 -4.67
C THR A 123 -9.25 -11.03 -6.11
N ASN A 124 -10.42 -10.96 -6.75
CA ASN A 124 -10.52 -11.04 -8.21
C ASN A 124 -11.09 -9.71 -8.71
N TRP A 125 -10.60 -9.29 -9.83
CA TRP A 125 -10.97 -8.03 -10.47
C TRP A 125 -11.30 -8.30 -11.96
N ASP A 126 -12.16 -7.49 -12.53
CA ASP A 126 -12.54 -7.54 -13.96
C ASP A 126 -11.84 -6.46 -14.78
N VAL A 127 -11.50 -5.33 -14.16
CA VAL A 127 -10.76 -4.24 -14.77
C VAL A 127 -9.65 -3.79 -13.84
N GLY A 128 -8.44 -3.61 -14.38
CA GLY A 128 -7.28 -3.12 -13.63
C GLY A 128 -6.40 -2.22 -14.50
N PHE A 129 -5.87 -1.17 -13.90
CA PHE A 129 -4.96 -0.24 -14.57
C PHE A 129 -3.69 -0.04 -13.71
N PHE A 130 -2.58 -0.56 -14.20
CA PHE A 130 -1.29 -0.62 -13.51
C PHE A 130 -0.33 0.35 -14.18
N THR A 131 0.05 1.43 -13.50
CA THR A 131 0.87 2.51 -14.07
C THR A 131 2.34 2.36 -13.72
N ARG A 132 2.63 2.03 -12.45
CA ARG A 132 4.00 1.90 -11.95
C ARG A 132 4.01 1.12 -10.63
N GLN A 133 5.21 0.91 -10.09
CA GLN A 133 5.38 0.26 -8.80
C GLN A 133 4.54 0.94 -7.71
N LYS A 134 3.73 0.15 -6.99
CA LYS A 134 2.82 0.59 -5.92
C LYS A 134 1.80 1.66 -6.37
N THR A 135 1.43 1.67 -7.65
CA THR A 135 0.47 2.62 -8.19
C THR A 135 -0.40 1.94 -9.24
N TYR A 136 -1.61 1.59 -8.84
CA TYR A 136 -2.60 0.92 -9.68
C TYR A 136 -4.01 1.10 -9.11
N ILE A 137 -5.01 0.88 -9.95
CA ILE A 137 -6.43 0.82 -9.61
C ILE A 137 -7.02 -0.47 -10.16
N GLU A 138 -7.85 -1.12 -9.36
CA GLU A 138 -8.54 -2.37 -9.70
C GLU A 138 -10.02 -2.25 -9.34
N HIS A 139 -10.90 -2.75 -10.20
CA HIS A 139 -12.32 -2.93 -9.89
C HIS A 139 -12.51 -4.35 -9.37
N VAL A 140 -12.68 -4.49 -8.06
CA VAL A 140 -12.75 -5.77 -7.37
C VAL A 140 -14.16 -6.30 -7.38
N THR A 141 -14.31 -7.56 -7.81
CA THR A 141 -15.59 -8.28 -7.92
C THR A 141 -15.72 -9.44 -6.94
N HIS A 142 -14.59 -9.98 -6.45
CA HIS A 142 -14.58 -11.07 -5.47
C HIS A 142 -13.51 -10.80 -4.39
N GLU A 143 -13.83 -11.20 -3.16
CA GLU A 143 -12.88 -11.25 -2.05
C GLU A 143 -12.82 -12.66 -1.45
N ASP A 144 -11.60 -13.13 -1.14
CA ASP A 144 -11.37 -14.48 -0.58
C ASP A 144 -11.96 -15.62 -1.45
N GLY A 145 -12.15 -15.38 -2.75
CA GLY A 145 -12.72 -16.32 -3.71
C GLY A 145 -14.25 -16.27 -3.85
N GLU A 146 -14.93 -15.47 -3.02
CA GLU A 146 -16.39 -15.31 -3.03
C GLU A 146 -16.79 -13.99 -3.71
N PRO A 147 -17.88 -13.96 -4.50
CA PRO A 147 -18.36 -12.73 -5.11
C PRO A 147 -18.83 -11.75 -4.03
N ILE A 148 -18.52 -10.48 -4.19
CA ILE A 148 -18.96 -9.42 -3.29
C ILE A 148 -20.27 -8.81 -3.80
N GLU A 149 -21.16 -8.45 -2.89
CA GLU A 149 -22.47 -7.88 -3.23
C GLU A 149 -22.35 -6.55 -3.96
N ASN A 150 -21.37 -5.73 -3.57
CA ASN A 150 -21.10 -4.42 -4.15
C ASN A 150 -19.67 -4.37 -4.67
N PRO A 151 -19.40 -4.70 -5.95
CA PRO A 151 -18.13 -4.48 -6.59
C PRO A 151 -17.65 -3.04 -6.43
N HIS A 152 -16.37 -2.82 -6.19
CA HIS A 152 -15.84 -1.49 -5.90
C HIS A 152 -14.39 -1.33 -6.37
N TYR A 153 -13.97 -0.08 -6.53
CA TYR A 153 -12.60 0.22 -6.88
C TYR A 153 -11.68 0.24 -5.67
N ILE A 154 -10.49 -0.32 -5.85
CA ILE A 154 -9.38 -0.22 -4.89
C ILE A 154 -8.24 0.53 -5.56
N VAL A 155 -7.79 1.61 -4.93
CA VAL A 155 -6.63 2.39 -5.35
C VAL A 155 -5.44 2.08 -4.47
N THR A 156 -4.36 1.62 -5.06
CA THR A 156 -3.04 1.55 -4.44
C THR A 156 -2.17 2.65 -5.03
N CYS A 157 -1.66 3.54 -4.19
CA CYS A 157 -0.76 4.61 -4.61
C CYS A 157 0.20 4.95 -3.47
N ALA A 158 1.50 4.84 -3.74
CA ALA A 158 2.53 5.15 -2.76
C ALA A 158 2.51 6.64 -2.39
N GLY A 159 2.42 6.94 -1.10
CA GLY A 159 2.37 8.31 -0.58
C GLY A 159 0.99 8.96 -0.53
N ALA A 160 -0.01 8.39 -1.19
CA ALA A 160 -1.39 8.84 -1.10
C ALA A 160 -2.03 8.41 0.23
N ASN A 161 -2.72 9.32 0.89
CA ASN A 161 -3.53 9.01 2.07
C ASN A 161 -4.89 8.41 1.65
N LYS A 162 -5.70 8.04 2.64
CA LYS A 162 -7.01 7.44 2.39
C LYS A 162 -7.96 8.41 1.65
N THR A 163 -7.96 9.68 2.02
CA THR A 163 -8.81 10.72 1.42
C THR A 163 -8.52 10.87 -0.07
N VAL A 164 -7.24 11.07 -0.44
CA VAL A 164 -6.80 11.17 -1.84
C VAL A 164 -7.28 9.98 -2.68
N LYS A 165 -7.16 8.75 -2.14
CA LYS A 165 -7.60 7.53 -2.84
C LYS A 165 -9.12 7.52 -3.04
N GLN A 166 -9.87 7.88 -2.01
CA GLN A 166 -11.34 7.93 -2.07
C GLN A 166 -11.84 9.01 -3.04
N LEU A 167 -11.23 10.19 -3.05
CA LEU A 167 -11.60 11.24 -3.99
C LEU A 167 -11.42 10.80 -5.44
N PHE A 168 -10.34 10.07 -5.74
CA PHE A 168 -10.18 9.52 -7.09
C PHE A 168 -11.26 8.47 -7.41
N ILE A 169 -11.55 7.57 -6.48
CA ILE A 169 -12.61 6.56 -6.66
C ILE A 169 -13.95 7.24 -6.91
N HIS A 170 -14.33 8.23 -6.10
CA HIS A 170 -15.57 8.98 -6.27
C HIS A 170 -15.65 9.68 -7.63
N SER A 171 -14.53 10.21 -8.14
CA SER A 171 -14.51 10.82 -9.47
C SER A 171 -14.69 9.80 -10.61
N VAL A 172 -14.36 8.52 -10.38
CA VAL A 172 -14.58 7.43 -11.34
C VAL A 172 -16.01 6.88 -11.25
N GLU A 173 -16.49 6.59 -10.04
CA GLU A 173 -17.80 5.97 -9.81
C GLU A 173 -18.97 6.96 -9.92
N GLN A 174 -18.71 8.25 -9.67
CA GLN A 174 -19.74 9.31 -9.62
C GLN A 174 -20.88 9.01 -8.64
N ASP A 175 -20.56 8.26 -7.56
CA ASP A 175 -21.52 7.76 -6.56
C ASP A 175 -21.58 8.59 -5.26
N TYR A 176 -20.85 9.71 -5.23
CA TYR A 176 -20.75 10.57 -4.06
C TYR A 176 -22.02 11.39 -3.82
N ASP A 177 -22.46 11.41 -2.58
CA ASP A 177 -23.63 12.16 -2.15
C ASP A 177 -23.24 13.54 -1.63
N THR A 178 -22.93 14.48 -2.52
CA THR A 178 -22.59 15.87 -2.18
C THR A 178 -23.82 16.70 -1.78
N GLU A 179 -25.03 16.26 -2.14
CA GLU A 179 -26.25 16.96 -1.75
C GLU A 179 -26.61 16.72 -0.31
N LYS A 180 -26.32 15.50 0.21
CA LYS A 180 -26.61 15.13 1.60
C LYS A 180 -25.55 15.55 2.59
N ASN A 181 -24.26 15.54 2.21
CA ASN A 181 -23.16 15.82 3.10
C ASN A 181 -22.07 16.70 2.46
N PRO A 182 -22.38 17.88 1.92
CA PRO A 182 -21.40 18.76 1.28
C PRO A 182 -20.33 19.26 2.27
N GLU A 183 -20.66 19.32 3.57
CA GLU A 183 -19.70 19.72 4.63
C GLU A 183 -18.55 18.73 4.86
N ASN A 184 -18.66 17.51 4.31
CA ASN A 184 -17.59 16.51 4.43
C ASN A 184 -16.42 16.75 3.44
N TYR A 185 -16.60 17.69 2.50
CA TYR A 185 -15.62 17.96 1.46
C TYR A 185 -15.26 19.44 1.41
N THR A 186 -14.01 19.74 1.10
CA THR A 186 -13.61 21.11 0.75
C THR A 186 -14.12 21.50 -0.64
N PRO A 187 -14.19 22.79 -1.00
CA PRO A 187 -14.57 23.23 -2.33
C PRO A 187 -13.72 22.60 -3.43
N GLU A 188 -12.41 22.48 -3.20
CA GLU A 188 -11.46 21.88 -4.15
C GLU A 188 -11.70 20.38 -4.31
N GLU A 189 -12.04 19.67 -3.23
CA GLU A 189 -12.41 18.25 -3.27
C GLU A 189 -13.71 18.04 -4.03
N LEU A 190 -14.71 18.90 -3.81
CA LEU A 190 -15.98 18.86 -4.53
C LEU A 190 -15.79 19.11 -6.04
N GLU A 191 -14.95 20.05 -6.40
CA GLU A 191 -14.62 20.31 -7.81
C GLU A 191 -13.96 19.08 -8.43
N PHE A 192 -13.01 18.49 -7.73
CA PHE A 192 -12.29 17.30 -8.21
C PHE A 192 -13.21 16.10 -8.46
N ILE A 193 -14.11 15.77 -7.53
CA ILE A 193 -14.98 14.58 -7.67
C ILE A 193 -16.12 14.78 -8.65
N ARG A 194 -16.57 16.02 -8.90
CA ARG A 194 -17.60 16.32 -9.91
C ARG A 194 -17.11 16.17 -11.34
N GLU A 195 -15.82 16.21 -11.56
CA GLU A 195 -15.22 15.97 -12.88
C GLU A 195 -15.14 14.45 -13.12
N PRO A 196 -15.95 13.89 -14.06
CA PRO A 196 -15.93 12.45 -14.32
C PRO A 196 -14.58 12.00 -14.86
N ARG A 197 -14.05 10.92 -14.32
CA ARG A 197 -12.79 10.31 -14.75
C ARG A 197 -12.97 8.84 -15.08
N SER A 198 -12.08 8.34 -15.92
CA SER A 198 -11.90 6.91 -16.12
C SER A 198 -10.71 6.40 -15.29
N ILE A 199 -10.62 5.08 -15.14
CA ILE A 199 -9.45 4.47 -14.47
C ILE A 199 -8.14 4.78 -15.21
N SER A 200 -8.19 5.01 -16.53
CA SER A 200 -7.02 5.37 -17.33
C SER A 200 -6.49 6.78 -17.07
N ASP A 201 -7.25 7.62 -16.36
CA ASP A 201 -6.79 8.95 -15.91
C ASP A 201 -5.92 8.85 -14.65
N PHE A 202 -5.77 7.64 -14.08
CA PHE A 202 -4.89 7.38 -12.94
C PHE A 202 -3.44 7.27 -13.39
N VAL A 203 -2.87 8.38 -13.81
CA VAL A 203 -1.52 8.47 -14.39
C VAL A 203 -0.64 9.46 -13.63
N PRO A 204 0.71 9.31 -13.72
CA PRO A 204 1.63 10.29 -13.15
C PRO A 204 1.32 11.71 -13.61
N GLY A 205 1.41 12.67 -12.69
CA GLY A 205 1.09 14.07 -12.92
C GLY A 205 -0.34 14.48 -12.53
N ILE A 206 -1.24 13.51 -12.24
CA ILE A 206 -2.56 13.88 -11.72
C ILE A 206 -2.43 14.54 -10.34
N MET A 207 -3.15 15.65 -10.18
CA MET A 207 -3.18 16.44 -8.94
C MET A 207 -4.50 16.16 -8.22
N ILE A 208 -4.42 15.54 -7.04
CA ILE A 208 -5.59 15.16 -6.24
C ILE A 208 -5.56 15.93 -4.92
N PRO A 209 -6.61 16.70 -4.56
CA PRO A 209 -6.70 17.40 -3.29
C PRO A 209 -6.78 16.44 -2.09
N GLY A 210 -6.90 16.96 -0.88
CA GLY A 210 -7.14 16.14 0.33
C GLY A 210 -5.91 15.48 0.94
N LYS A 211 -4.70 15.85 0.53
CA LYS A 211 -3.48 15.43 1.21
C LYS A 211 -3.21 16.31 2.41
N LEU A 212 -3.07 15.70 3.60
CA LEU A 212 -2.62 16.40 4.80
C LEU A 212 -1.09 16.43 4.87
N SER A 213 -0.53 17.62 4.84
CA SER A 213 0.90 17.86 5.03
C SER A 213 1.19 18.46 6.40
N GLN A 214 2.21 17.93 7.06
CA GLN A 214 2.64 18.44 8.36
C GLN A 214 3.52 19.68 8.15
N LYS A 215 3.04 20.84 8.64
CA LYS A 215 3.83 22.06 8.71
C LYS A 215 4.25 22.31 10.15
N ARG A 216 5.54 22.34 10.39
CA ARG A 216 6.09 22.68 11.71
C ARG A 216 6.00 24.17 11.96
N ILE A 217 5.46 24.54 13.11
CA ILE A 217 5.38 25.94 13.58
C ILE A 217 6.01 26.04 14.96
N LYS A 218 6.23 27.27 15.43
CA LYS A 218 6.67 27.51 16.82
C LYS A 218 5.63 26.94 17.80
N GLY A 219 6.06 26.01 18.64
CA GLY A 219 5.19 25.36 19.64
C GLY A 219 4.47 24.10 19.19
N GLY A 220 4.68 23.62 17.94
CA GLY A 220 4.04 22.37 17.52
C GLY A 220 4.07 22.08 16.03
N VAL A 221 3.05 21.37 15.60
CA VAL A 221 2.82 21.00 14.21
C VAL A 221 1.37 21.32 13.87
N ILE A 222 1.16 21.97 12.74
CA ILE A 222 -0.15 22.08 12.13
C ILE A 222 -0.24 21.14 10.94
N LEU A 223 -1.43 20.63 10.70
CA LEU A 223 -1.76 19.94 9.44
C LEU A 223 -2.30 21.00 8.48
N ALA A 224 -1.80 21.02 7.28
CA ALA A 224 -2.29 21.86 6.21
C ALA A 224 -2.80 20.98 5.08
N ASP A 225 -3.95 21.34 4.55
CA ASP A 225 -4.46 20.71 3.34
C ASP A 225 -3.57 21.09 2.16
N THR A 226 -3.24 20.07 1.39
CA THR A 226 -2.40 20.21 0.19
C THR A 226 -2.91 19.27 -0.88
N THR A 227 -2.41 19.47 -2.09
CA THR A 227 -2.67 18.59 -3.21
C THR A 227 -1.62 17.48 -3.27
N PHE A 228 -2.05 16.27 -3.58
CA PHE A 228 -1.19 15.13 -3.87
C PHE A 228 -0.90 15.11 -5.36
N GLU A 229 0.36 15.17 -5.72
CA GLU A 229 0.82 14.91 -7.08
C GLU A 229 1.23 13.44 -7.17
N MET A 230 0.65 12.71 -8.11
CA MET A 230 1.03 11.33 -8.37
C MET A 230 2.31 11.30 -9.21
N HIS A 231 3.37 10.72 -8.68
CA HIS A 231 4.70 10.63 -9.31
C HIS A 231 4.91 9.28 -9.97
#